data_7c70c25abf8494608f273f530b22a84d
#
_entry.id   7c70c25abf8494608f273f530b22a84d
#
_cell.length_a   1.000
_cell.length_b   1.000
_cell.length_c   1.000
_cell.angle_alpha   90.00
_cell.angle_beta   90.00
_cell.angle_gamma   90.00
#
_symmetry.space_group_name_H-M   'P 1'
#
loop_
_entity.id
_entity.type
_entity.pdbx_description
1 polymer ?
#
loop_
_entity_poly.entity_id
_entity_poly.type
_entity_poly.pdbx_seq_one_letter_code
_entity_poly.pdbx_strand_id
1 'polypeptide(L)'
;AEESGDNLLDGRGDAYCGMLNASYNLQLRNIKAYIPEYPVGDAKECADMIHEFLPIARAVVGLQNLKIISFGPRPMNFLACNAPIKQLYNIGVEIEENSELDLFEAFNKHEGDERTPALVKEMEEELGAGNKKPEILPKLAQYELTLKDWVRDHKGYRKYVTLTGKCWPAFQTQFGFV
;
A
#
# COMPACT_ATOMS: atom_id res chain seq x y z
N ALA A 1 -0.20 -25.28 -21.87
CA ALA A 1 1.13 -25.84 -22.10
C ALA A 1 1.15 -26.60 -23.41
N GLU A 2 2.27 -26.52 -24.11
CA GLU A 2 2.55 -27.38 -25.28
C GLU A 2 3.22 -28.68 -24.87
N GLU A 3 3.01 -29.75 -25.62
CA GLU A 3 3.77 -30.97 -25.47
C GLU A 3 5.06 -30.89 -26.31
N SER A 4 6.17 -31.32 -25.75
CA SER A 4 7.43 -31.46 -26.48
C SER A 4 7.47 -32.84 -27.16
N GLY A 5 7.84 -32.89 -28.45
CA GLY A 5 8.02 -34.10 -29.22
C GLY A 5 7.84 -33.91 -30.73
N ASP A 6 8.38 -34.82 -31.50
CA ASP A 6 8.37 -34.75 -32.96
C ASP A 6 7.03 -35.22 -33.59
N ASN A 7 6.15 -35.83 -32.80
CA ASN A 7 4.86 -36.34 -33.26
C ASN A 7 3.75 -35.71 -32.44
N LEU A 8 3.06 -34.70 -33.03
CA LEU A 8 1.85 -34.12 -32.45
C LEU A 8 0.66 -35.03 -32.81
N LEU A 9 -0.10 -35.45 -31.79
CA LEU A 9 -1.38 -36.11 -31.98
C LEU A 9 -2.44 -35.09 -32.46
N ASP A 10 -3.47 -35.58 -33.15
CA ASP A 10 -4.59 -34.71 -33.59
C ASP A 10 -5.17 -33.94 -32.39
N GLY A 11 -5.31 -32.61 -32.59
CA GLY A 11 -5.81 -31.69 -31.56
C GLY A 11 -4.80 -31.27 -30.49
N ARG A 12 -3.53 -31.61 -30.65
CA ARG A 12 -2.42 -31.13 -29.82
C ARG A 12 -1.54 -30.15 -30.58
N GLY A 13 -0.72 -29.37 -29.86
CA GLY A 13 0.13 -28.35 -30.47
C GLY A 13 -0.62 -27.07 -30.81
N ASP A 14 -1.80 -26.85 -30.23
CA ASP A 14 -2.68 -25.70 -30.50
C ASP A 14 -2.82 -24.75 -29.28
N ALA A 15 -1.88 -24.80 -28.36
CA ALA A 15 -1.96 -23.98 -27.15
C ALA A 15 -1.92 -22.48 -27.43
N TYR A 16 -1.22 -22.05 -28.50
CA TYR A 16 -1.19 -20.65 -28.88
C TYR A 16 -2.58 -20.14 -29.36
N CYS A 17 -3.26 -20.88 -30.22
CA CYS A 17 -4.62 -20.57 -30.62
C CYS A 17 -5.59 -20.58 -29.45
N GLY A 18 -5.46 -21.55 -28.56
CA GLY A 18 -6.22 -21.63 -27.32
C GLY A 18 -6.01 -20.39 -26.44
N MET A 19 -4.77 -19.92 -26.29
CA MET A 19 -4.44 -18.70 -25.55
C MET A 19 -5.06 -17.46 -26.21
N LEU A 20 -4.96 -17.31 -27.53
CA LEU A 20 -5.55 -16.20 -28.26
C LEU A 20 -7.08 -16.16 -28.08
N ASN A 21 -7.76 -17.30 -28.21
CA ASN A 21 -9.20 -17.41 -28.01
C ASN A 21 -9.59 -17.09 -26.56
N ALA A 22 -8.89 -17.61 -25.57
CA ALA A 22 -9.14 -17.31 -24.16
C ALA A 22 -8.96 -15.80 -23.86
N SER A 23 -7.88 -15.20 -24.35
CA SER A 23 -7.60 -13.77 -24.19
C SER A 23 -8.69 -12.89 -24.78
N TYR A 24 -9.15 -13.22 -26.00
CA TYR A 24 -10.26 -12.51 -26.65
C TYR A 24 -11.57 -12.64 -25.86
N ASN A 25 -11.89 -13.84 -25.38
CA ASN A 25 -13.07 -14.07 -24.54
C ASN A 25 -13.05 -13.28 -23.22
N LEU A 26 -11.87 -13.12 -22.59
CA LEU A 26 -11.69 -12.26 -21.41
C LEU A 26 -11.89 -10.79 -21.77
N GLN A 27 -11.34 -10.35 -22.91
CA GLN A 27 -11.50 -8.98 -23.39
C GLN A 27 -12.97 -8.63 -23.67
N LEU A 28 -13.75 -9.53 -24.29
CA LEU A 28 -15.18 -9.33 -24.51
C LEU A 28 -15.97 -9.13 -23.21
N ARG A 29 -15.47 -9.63 -22.09
CA ARG A 29 -16.05 -9.50 -20.74
C ARG A 29 -15.45 -8.37 -19.93
N ASN A 30 -14.61 -7.52 -20.55
CA ASN A 30 -13.84 -6.46 -19.88
C ASN A 30 -12.95 -6.97 -18.74
N ILE A 31 -12.51 -8.22 -18.80
CA ILE A 31 -11.56 -8.78 -17.86
C ILE A 31 -10.15 -8.57 -18.40
N LYS A 32 -9.34 -7.80 -17.69
CA LYS A 32 -7.94 -7.59 -18.04
C LYS A 32 -7.15 -8.86 -17.76
N ALA A 33 -6.42 -9.34 -18.76
CA ALA A 33 -5.53 -10.48 -18.65
C ALA A 33 -4.07 -10.03 -18.75
N TYR A 34 -3.20 -10.64 -17.95
CA TYR A 34 -1.76 -10.56 -18.16
C TYR A 34 -1.34 -11.63 -19.16
N ILE A 35 -0.68 -11.23 -20.21
CA ILE A 35 -0.14 -12.11 -21.24
C ILE A 35 1.38 -11.90 -21.21
N PRO A 36 2.19 -12.91 -20.84
CA PRO A 36 3.65 -12.80 -20.87
C PRO A 36 4.17 -12.72 -22.31
N GLU A 37 5.41 -12.29 -22.49
CA GLU A 37 6.06 -12.15 -23.80
C GLU A 37 6.04 -13.45 -24.60
N TYR A 38 6.28 -14.57 -23.90
CA TYR A 38 6.20 -15.93 -24.45
C TYR A 38 5.04 -16.67 -23.78
N PRO A 39 3.80 -16.56 -24.29
CA PRO A 39 2.61 -16.98 -23.56
C PRO A 39 2.31 -18.47 -23.58
N VAL A 40 3.07 -19.27 -24.36
CA VAL A 40 2.94 -20.72 -24.44
C VAL A 40 4.29 -21.38 -24.25
N GLY A 41 4.28 -22.58 -23.71
CA GLY A 41 5.48 -23.34 -23.44
C GLY A 41 5.14 -24.75 -22.92
N ASP A 42 6.13 -25.53 -22.56
CA ASP A 42 5.94 -26.81 -21.89
C ASP A 42 5.36 -26.64 -20.47
N ALA A 43 5.12 -27.74 -19.78
CA ALA A 43 4.52 -27.71 -18.45
C ALA A 43 5.38 -26.95 -17.43
N LYS A 44 6.72 -27.05 -17.53
CA LYS A 44 7.65 -26.37 -16.65
C LYS A 44 7.65 -24.87 -16.92
N GLU A 45 7.78 -24.46 -18.17
CA GLU A 45 7.75 -23.07 -18.59
C GLU A 45 6.44 -22.40 -18.16
N CYS A 46 5.30 -23.08 -18.32
CA CYS A 46 4.01 -22.55 -17.85
C CYS A 46 3.94 -22.41 -16.32
N ALA A 47 4.54 -23.34 -15.58
CA ALA A 47 4.63 -23.22 -14.13
C ALA A 47 5.52 -22.02 -13.72
N ASP A 48 6.63 -21.81 -14.40
CA ASP A 48 7.53 -20.68 -14.17
C ASP A 48 6.80 -19.34 -14.45
N MET A 49 6.04 -19.22 -15.56
CA MET A 49 5.20 -18.05 -15.85
C MET A 49 4.19 -17.75 -14.74
N ILE A 50 3.56 -18.78 -14.17
CA ILE A 50 2.62 -18.63 -13.05
C ILE A 50 3.37 -18.11 -11.81
N HIS A 51 4.55 -18.64 -11.50
CA HIS A 51 5.37 -18.21 -10.39
C HIS A 51 5.79 -16.74 -10.54
N GLU A 52 6.19 -16.30 -11.72
CA GLU A 52 6.54 -14.90 -12.02
C GLU A 52 5.34 -13.97 -11.88
N PHE A 53 4.14 -14.45 -12.20
CA PHE A 53 2.92 -13.65 -12.09
C PHE A 53 2.42 -13.46 -10.65
N LEU A 54 2.72 -14.39 -9.74
CA LEU A 54 2.22 -14.34 -8.36
C LEU A 54 2.53 -13.02 -7.62
N PRO A 55 3.75 -12.46 -7.66
CA PRO A 55 4.03 -11.17 -7.02
C PRO A 55 3.25 -10.02 -7.67
N ILE A 56 3.04 -10.05 -8.99
CA ILE A 56 2.23 -9.06 -9.71
C ILE A 56 0.77 -9.12 -9.22
N ALA A 57 0.19 -10.32 -9.18
CA ALA A 57 -1.17 -10.52 -8.70
C ALA A 57 -1.34 -10.04 -7.24
N ARG A 58 -0.37 -10.36 -6.37
CA ARG A 58 -0.36 -9.88 -4.98
C ARG A 58 -0.31 -8.37 -4.88
N ALA A 59 0.51 -7.71 -5.71
CA ALA A 59 0.59 -6.26 -5.75
C ALA A 59 -0.74 -5.63 -6.19
N VAL A 60 -1.36 -6.14 -7.25
CA VAL A 60 -2.67 -5.66 -7.74
C VAL A 60 -3.75 -5.81 -6.67
N VAL A 61 -3.85 -6.99 -6.05
CA VAL A 61 -4.82 -7.24 -4.97
C VAL A 61 -4.51 -6.38 -3.74
N GLY A 62 -3.22 -6.16 -3.45
CA GLY A 62 -2.77 -5.28 -2.37
C GLY A 62 -3.23 -3.84 -2.57
N LEU A 63 -3.05 -3.29 -3.77
CA LEU A 63 -3.49 -1.94 -4.13
C LEU A 63 -5.01 -1.77 -4.01
N GLN A 64 -5.78 -2.77 -4.43
CA GLN A 64 -7.25 -2.77 -4.28
C GLN A 64 -7.71 -2.83 -2.82
N ASN A 65 -6.82 -3.17 -1.90
CA ASN A 65 -7.08 -3.23 -0.46
C ASN A 65 -6.30 -2.15 0.33
N LEU A 66 -5.73 -1.18 -0.36
CA LEU A 66 -4.98 -0.07 0.23
C LEU A 66 -5.86 1.15 0.42
N LYS A 67 -5.72 1.79 1.58
CA LYS A 67 -6.20 3.13 1.87
C LYS A 67 -5.02 4.04 2.21
N ILE A 68 -5.00 5.21 1.62
CA ILE A 68 -4.06 6.30 1.96
C ILE A 68 -4.83 7.32 2.80
N ILE A 69 -4.38 7.56 4.02
CA ILE A 69 -4.90 8.62 4.88
C ILE A 69 -3.88 9.75 4.87
N SER A 70 -4.29 10.92 4.41
CA SER A 70 -3.43 12.09 4.25
C SER A 70 -3.85 13.19 5.24
N PHE A 71 -2.86 13.82 5.87
CA PHE A 71 -3.05 14.99 6.74
C PHE A 71 -2.34 16.21 6.13
N GLY A 72 -3.14 17.14 5.59
CA GLY A 72 -2.66 18.27 4.85
C GLY A 72 -2.18 17.91 3.44
N PRO A 73 -2.47 18.76 2.43
CA PRO A 73 -2.16 18.41 1.05
C PRO A 73 -0.66 18.52 0.75
N ARG A 74 -0.03 19.60 1.13
CA ARG A 74 1.40 19.87 0.86
C ARG A 74 1.83 21.18 1.53
N PRO A 75 3.13 21.38 1.77
CA PRO A 75 3.65 22.69 2.18
C PRO A 75 3.58 23.68 1.01
N MET A 76 2.89 24.80 1.21
CA MET A 76 2.81 25.94 0.27
C MET A 76 2.77 25.55 -1.22
N ASN A 77 3.77 25.98 -2.02
CA ASN A 77 3.87 25.72 -3.45
C ASN A 77 4.71 24.48 -3.81
N PHE A 78 4.88 23.54 -2.89
CA PHE A 78 5.62 22.29 -3.14
C PHE A 78 4.77 21.31 -3.96
N LEU A 79 4.49 21.70 -5.21
CA LEU A 79 3.51 21.04 -6.08
C LEU A 79 3.89 19.61 -6.46
N ALA A 80 5.16 19.24 -6.35
CA ALA A 80 5.62 17.88 -6.56
C ALA A 80 5.00 16.86 -5.58
N CYS A 81 4.50 17.31 -4.43
CA CYS A 81 3.82 16.47 -3.44
C CYS A 81 2.32 16.24 -3.73
N ASN A 82 1.79 16.72 -4.85
CA ASN A 82 0.41 16.46 -5.21
C ASN A 82 0.22 14.99 -5.62
N ALA A 83 -0.67 14.31 -4.95
CA ALA A 83 -1.05 12.95 -5.33
C ALA A 83 -1.99 12.97 -6.55
N PRO A 84 -1.80 12.05 -7.52
CA PRO A 84 -2.72 11.89 -8.66
C PRO A 84 -3.95 11.08 -8.24
N ILE A 85 -4.86 11.69 -7.47
CA ILE A 85 -6.00 11.02 -6.82
C ILE A 85 -6.81 10.16 -7.79
N LYS A 86 -7.15 10.72 -8.97
CA LYS A 86 -7.94 9.98 -9.96
C LYS A 86 -7.24 8.70 -10.43
N GLN A 87 -5.94 8.76 -10.67
CA GLN A 87 -5.15 7.61 -11.10
C GLN A 87 -5.06 6.55 -10.00
N LEU A 88 -4.93 6.97 -8.75
CA LEU A 88 -4.92 6.06 -7.60
C LEU A 88 -6.26 5.36 -7.43
N TYR A 89 -7.38 6.08 -7.53
CA TYR A 89 -8.72 5.45 -7.54
C TYR A 89 -8.91 4.47 -8.70
N ASN A 90 -8.37 4.77 -9.88
CA ASN A 90 -8.48 3.87 -11.05
C ASN A 90 -7.79 2.52 -10.84
N ILE A 91 -6.80 2.44 -9.96
CA ILE A 91 -6.12 1.19 -9.59
C ILE A 91 -6.64 0.58 -8.28
N GLY A 92 -7.73 1.14 -7.73
CA GLY A 92 -8.44 0.60 -6.57
C GLY A 92 -7.98 1.12 -5.20
N VAL A 93 -7.04 2.08 -5.16
CA VAL A 93 -6.59 2.71 -3.91
C VAL A 93 -7.64 3.71 -3.43
N GLU A 94 -8.02 3.60 -2.16
CA GLU A 94 -8.87 4.60 -1.49
C GLU A 94 -8.02 5.70 -0.87
N ILE A 95 -8.50 6.93 -0.94
CA ILE A 95 -7.81 8.09 -0.36
C ILE A 95 -8.79 8.81 0.57
N GLU A 96 -8.29 9.15 1.75
CA GLU A 96 -8.95 10.02 2.72
C GLU A 96 -8.05 11.22 2.98
N GLU A 97 -8.57 12.42 2.76
CA GLU A 97 -7.82 13.66 3.01
C GLU A 97 -8.41 14.38 4.23
N ASN A 98 -7.54 14.64 5.19
CA ASN A 98 -7.84 15.35 6.44
C ASN A 98 -6.97 16.59 6.55
N SER A 99 -7.35 17.53 7.39
CA SER A 99 -6.51 18.68 7.70
C SER A 99 -5.48 18.36 8.79
N GLU A 100 -4.42 19.15 8.87
CA GLU A 100 -3.48 19.09 10.00
C GLU A 100 -4.16 19.46 11.32
N LEU A 101 -5.23 20.24 11.27
CA LEU A 101 -6.00 20.65 12.46
C LEU A 101 -6.75 19.44 13.05
N ASP A 102 -7.32 18.58 12.21
CA ASP A 102 -7.98 17.35 12.67
C ASP A 102 -6.99 16.43 13.38
N LEU A 103 -5.79 16.28 12.81
CA LEU A 103 -4.72 15.49 13.43
C LEU A 103 -4.26 16.09 14.75
N PHE A 104 -4.10 17.42 14.82
CA PHE A 104 -3.68 18.12 16.02
C PHE A 104 -4.72 18.03 17.13
N GLU A 105 -6.00 18.14 16.82
CA GLU A 105 -7.10 17.91 17.77
C GLU A 105 -7.06 16.47 18.32
N ALA A 106 -6.90 15.48 17.44
CA ALA A 106 -6.78 14.08 17.84
C ALA A 106 -5.55 13.87 18.74
N PHE A 107 -4.41 14.47 18.40
CA PHE A 107 -3.20 14.42 19.21
C PHE A 107 -3.41 14.96 20.63
N ASN A 108 -4.07 16.10 20.76
CA ASN A 108 -4.35 16.70 22.06
C ASN A 108 -5.31 15.82 22.90
N LYS A 109 -6.24 15.10 22.29
CA LYS A 109 -7.11 14.14 22.99
C LYS A 109 -6.36 12.95 23.60
N HIS A 110 -5.16 12.66 23.10
CA HIS A 110 -4.28 11.62 23.65
C HIS A 110 -3.31 12.13 24.72
N GLU A 111 -3.43 13.40 25.14
CA GLU A 111 -2.63 13.90 26.24
C GLU A 111 -2.94 13.12 27.53
N GLY A 112 -1.91 12.56 28.16
CA GLY A 112 -2.07 11.75 29.35
C GLY A 112 -2.66 10.35 29.14
N ASP A 113 -2.68 9.84 27.91
CA ASP A 113 -3.15 8.49 27.59
C ASP A 113 -2.35 7.45 28.40
N GLU A 114 -3.06 6.55 29.08
CA GLU A 114 -2.50 5.53 29.96
C GLU A 114 -1.57 4.53 29.25
N ARG A 115 -1.67 4.40 27.94
CA ARG A 115 -0.81 3.55 27.09
C ARG A 115 0.57 4.17 26.83
N THR A 116 0.71 5.49 27.00
CA THR A 116 1.94 6.23 26.66
C THR A 116 3.19 5.69 27.36
N PRO A 117 3.19 5.41 28.69
CA PRO A 117 4.40 4.92 29.35
C PRO A 117 4.89 3.56 28.83
N ALA A 118 3.97 2.66 28.48
CA ALA A 118 4.33 1.36 27.93
C ALA A 118 4.96 1.51 26.53
N LEU A 119 4.40 2.37 25.69
CA LEU A 119 4.93 2.62 24.35
C LEU A 119 6.28 3.36 24.37
N VAL A 120 6.48 4.29 25.32
CA VAL A 120 7.79 4.93 25.53
C VAL A 120 8.86 3.89 25.84
N LYS A 121 8.55 2.93 26.72
CA LYS A 121 9.49 1.85 27.05
C LYS A 121 9.81 0.98 25.83
N GLU A 122 8.83 0.65 25.01
CA GLU A 122 9.02 -0.09 23.76
C GLU A 122 9.93 0.68 22.79
N MET A 123 9.71 1.98 22.61
CA MET A 123 10.56 2.86 21.80
C MET A 123 12.00 2.96 22.34
N GLU A 124 12.19 3.02 23.67
CA GLU A 124 13.50 3.03 24.29
C GLU A 124 14.27 1.73 24.02
N GLU A 125 13.60 0.60 24.13
CA GLU A 125 14.18 -0.72 23.85
C GLU A 125 14.56 -0.86 22.36
N GLU A 126 13.71 -0.39 21.44
CA GLU A 126 13.96 -0.44 19.99
C GLU A 126 15.12 0.46 19.57
N LEU A 127 15.14 1.70 20.04
CA LEU A 127 16.17 2.69 19.67
C LEU A 127 17.50 2.47 20.38
N GLY A 128 17.47 1.93 21.59
CA GLY A 128 18.65 1.63 22.39
C GLY A 128 19.59 2.82 22.57
N ALA A 129 20.89 2.56 22.58
CA ALA A 129 21.92 3.59 22.75
C ALA A 129 22.01 4.59 21.58
N GLY A 130 21.31 4.37 20.47
CA GLY A 130 21.23 5.28 19.33
C GLY A 130 20.35 6.51 19.60
N ASN A 131 19.45 6.43 20.57
CA ASN A 131 18.58 7.56 20.91
C ASN A 131 19.34 8.67 21.64
N LYS A 132 19.43 9.83 21.01
CA LYS A 132 20.09 11.02 21.55
C LYS A 132 19.11 12.03 22.14
N LYS A 133 17.79 11.77 22.06
CA LYS A 133 16.72 12.68 22.49
C LYS A 133 15.62 11.92 23.22
N PRO A 134 15.91 11.28 24.35
CA PRO A 134 14.89 10.51 25.09
C PRO A 134 13.74 11.38 25.61
N GLU A 135 13.98 12.67 25.82
CA GLU A 135 12.99 13.62 26.32
C GLU A 135 11.80 13.84 25.39
N ILE A 136 11.93 13.51 24.11
CA ILE A 136 10.82 13.66 23.13
C ILE A 136 9.95 12.40 23.02
N LEU A 137 10.41 11.26 23.55
CA LEU A 137 9.70 9.99 23.41
C LEU A 137 8.23 10.02 23.91
N PRO A 138 7.91 10.67 25.03
CA PRO A 138 6.50 10.75 25.45
C PRO A 138 5.59 11.40 24.41
N LYS A 139 6.04 12.44 23.72
CA LYS A 139 5.27 13.09 22.66
C LYS A 139 5.21 12.26 21.37
N LEU A 140 6.30 11.56 21.05
CA LEU A 140 6.30 10.63 19.93
C LEU A 140 5.35 9.46 20.17
N ALA A 141 5.33 8.92 21.40
CA ALA A 141 4.39 7.87 21.79
C ALA A 141 2.93 8.35 21.74
N GLN A 142 2.64 9.55 22.23
CA GLN A 142 1.34 10.18 22.09
C GLN A 142 0.94 10.30 20.62
N TYR A 143 1.85 10.73 19.75
CA TYR A 143 1.61 10.88 18.32
C TYR A 143 1.37 9.52 17.65
N GLU A 144 2.15 8.50 17.98
CA GLU A 144 1.97 7.14 17.47
C GLU A 144 0.61 6.55 17.88
N LEU A 145 0.21 6.72 19.14
CA LEU A 145 -1.12 6.30 19.62
C LEU A 145 -2.23 7.01 18.84
N THR A 146 -2.08 8.31 18.61
CA THR A 146 -3.03 9.09 17.80
C THR A 146 -3.19 8.50 16.40
N LEU A 147 -2.08 8.19 15.73
CA LEU A 147 -2.11 7.61 14.39
C LEU A 147 -2.68 6.19 14.37
N LYS A 148 -2.32 5.36 15.36
CA LYS A 148 -2.86 4.00 15.50
C LYS A 148 -4.37 4.00 15.68
N ASP A 149 -4.88 4.87 16.55
CA ASP A 149 -6.31 4.99 16.79
C ASP A 149 -7.03 5.59 15.58
N TRP A 150 -6.45 6.58 14.91
CA TRP A 150 -6.99 7.11 13.66
C TRP A 150 -7.13 6.02 12.60
N VAL A 151 -6.07 5.24 12.39
CA VAL A 151 -6.10 4.11 11.44
C VAL A 151 -7.19 3.10 11.81
N ARG A 152 -7.29 2.73 13.10
CA ARG A 152 -8.32 1.80 13.58
C ARG A 152 -9.73 2.28 13.21
N ASP A 153 -10.00 3.56 13.41
CA ASP A 153 -11.33 4.13 13.28
C ASP A 153 -11.69 4.47 11.82
N HIS A 154 -10.69 4.71 10.97
CA HIS A 154 -10.86 5.18 9.60
C HIS A 154 -10.51 4.16 8.50
N LYS A 155 -9.87 3.03 8.82
CA LYS A 155 -9.47 2.06 7.79
C LYS A 155 -10.64 1.42 7.04
N GLY A 156 -11.84 1.37 7.65
CA GLY A 156 -12.99 0.67 7.09
C GLY A 156 -12.69 -0.82 6.87
N TYR A 157 -13.07 -1.32 5.71
CA TYR A 157 -12.83 -2.71 5.31
C TYR A 157 -11.45 -2.96 4.68
N ARG A 158 -10.64 -1.92 4.50
CA ARG A 158 -9.32 -2.02 3.84
C ARG A 158 -8.35 -2.80 4.70
N LYS A 159 -7.54 -3.64 4.05
CA LYS A 159 -6.55 -4.48 4.72
C LYS A 159 -5.27 -3.70 5.06
N TYR A 160 -4.87 -2.82 4.15
CA TYR A 160 -3.64 -2.04 4.26
C TYR A 160 -3.98 -0.55 4.37
N VAL A 161 -3.28 0.14 5.25
CA VAL A 161 -3.38 1.59 5.41
C VAL A 161 -1.95 2.15 5.41
N THR A 162 -1.77 3.25 4.70
CA THR A 162 -0.57 4.08 4.81
C THR A 162 -0.97 5.49 5.18
N LEU A 163 -0.10 6.16 5.93
CA LEU A 163 -0.27 7.52 6.38
C LEU A 163 0.69 8.43 5.62
N THR A 164 0.23 9.63 5.30
CA THR A 164 1.07 10.69 4.76
C THR A 164 0.67 12.02 5.39
N GLY A 165 1.62 12.91 5.55
CA GLY A 165 1.36 14.20 6.18
C GLY A 165 2.32 15.27 5.71
N LYS A 166 1.94 16.51 5.96
CA LYS A 166 2.77 17.68 5.71
C LYS A 166 3.76 17.87 6.88
N CYS A 167 5.06 17.88 6.57
CA CYS A 167 6.12 17.87 7.59
C CYS A 167 6.51 19.28 8.10
N TRP A 168 6.09 20.35 7.44
CA TRP A 168 6.34 21.73 7.86
C TRP A 168 5.26 22.70 7.30
N PRO A 169 5.08 23.95 7.80
CA PRO A 169 5.76 24.50 8.97
C PRO A 169 5.06 24.17 10.30
N ALA A 170 3.75 23.88 10.28
CA ALA A 170 2.95 23.73 11.48
C ALA A 170 3.33 22.50 12.32
N PHE A 171 3.77 21.42 11.67
CA PHE A 171 4.16 20.20 12.36
C PHE A 171 5.22 20.44 13.43
N GLN A 172 6.29 21.17 13.06
CA GLN A 172 7.39 21.48 13.98
C GLN A 172 6.98 22.40 15.13
N THR A 173 6.06 23.33 14.88
CA THR A 173 5.67 24.35 15.87
C THR A 173 4.53 23.92 16.79
N GLN A 174 3.63 23.06 16.33
CA GLN A 174 2.42 22.69 17.06
C GLN A 174 2.56 21.39 17.84
N PHE A 175 3.19 20.38 17.27
CA PHE A 175 3.38 19.09 17.97
C PHE A 175 4.53 19.11 18.96
N GLY A 176 5.54 19.95 18.73
CA GLY A 176 6.61 20.27 19.68
C GLY A 176 7.61 19.14 19.97
N PHE A 177 7.82 18.24 18.99
CA PHE A 177 8.79 17.15 19.11
C PHE A 177 9.71 17.00 17.89
N VAL A 178 9.81 18.00 17.05
CA VAL A 178 10.70 18.03 15.87
C VAL A 178 11.69 19.18 15.99
#